data_bfda0367c51b3e765afef26060ca93f8
#
_entry.id   bfda0367c51b3e765afef26060ca93f8
#
_cell.length_a   1.000
_cell.length_b   1.000
_cell.length_c   1.000
_cell.angle_alpha   90.00
_cell.angle_beta   90.00
_cell.angle_gamma   90.00
#
_symmetry.space_group_name_H-M   'P 1'
#
loop_
_entity.id
_entity.type
_entity.pdbx_description
1 polymer ?
#
loop_
_entity_poly.entity_id
_entity_poly.type
_entity_poly.pdbx_seq_one_letter_code
_entity_poly.pdbx_strand_id
1 'polypeptide(L)'
;MNNEIIEIWGFKTFRPFRIYWALEEMKLNYKSYKIGSRTGETQTTQYLKINPKGKIPLFRHNEIYISESVAAMNYVVQNFKKSQDFYLPTSPKDRAKIDEWSYMCAMEIDCLGVYVMRKHKKVKNGGLSNIYGEAPNAIHAAKDNIIRMLEACEKDIPDTNWLMGKKPSCADIMFMSCLQVLKLYSIEIKSEKILSYYDRSVKRPEYIEAMIQTYEYGTLEEYQKATL
;
A
#
# COMPACT_ATOMS: atom_id res chain seq x y z
N MET A 1 -4.23 5.58 -32.67
CA MET A 1 -4.28 4.98 -31.30
C MET A 1 -4.15 6.15 -30.35
N ASN A 2 -5.18 6.47 -29.57
CA ASN A 2 -5.06 7.50 -28.53
C ASN A 2 -4.02 6.99 -27.52
N ASN A 3 -2.90 7.70 -27.40
CA ASN A 3 -1.91 7.41 -26.38
C ASN A 3 -2.54 7.74 -25.01
N GLU A 4 -3.03 6.70 -24.32
CA GLU A 4 -3.48 6.83 -22.93
C GLU A 4 -2.32 7.36 -22.08
N ILE A 5 -2.55 8.44 -21.34
CA ILE A 5 -1.58 9.01 -20.41
C ILE A 5 -1.84 8.39 -19.06
N ILE A 6 -0.91 7.53 -18.59
CA ILE A 6 -0.93 6.96 -17.24
C ILE A 6 0.32 7.43 -16.51
N GLU A 7 0.14 8.15 -15.43
CA GLU A 7 1.24 8.73 -14.65
C GLU A 7 1.01 8.48 -13.14
N ILE A 8 2.11 8.27 -12.41
CA ILE A 8 2.09 8.11 -10.97
C ILE A 8 3.22 8.92 -10.32
N TRP A 9 2.89 9.65 -9.26
CA TRP A 9 3.84 10.35 -8.39
C TRP A 9 3.88 9.67 -7.04
N GLY A 10 5.07 9.29 -6.60
CA GLY A 10 5.28 8.71 -5.28
C GLY A 10 6.36 7.65 -5.25
N PHE A 11 7.20 7.68 -4.18
CA PHE A 11 8.38 6.85 -4.06
C PHE A 11 8.72 6.58 -2.60
N LYS A 12 9.37 5.42 -2.32
CA LYS A 12 9.88 4.99 -1.00
C LYS A 12 8.83 5.02 0.11
N THR A 13 7.58 4.64 -0.21
CA THR A 13 6.52 4.49 0.78
C THR A 13 5.43 3.52 0.30
N PHE A 14 4.82 2.79 1.21
CA PHE A 14 3.90 1.68 0.93
C PHE A 14 2.55 2.08 0.30
N ARG A 15 2.15 3.37 0.35
CA ARG A 15 0.91 3.81 -0.29
C ARG A 15 1.01 3.88 -1.81
N PRO A 16 2.08 4.44 -2.43
CA PRO A 16 2.33 4.30 -3.88
C PRO A 16 2.44 2.84 -4.34
N PHE A 17 3.04 1.96 -3.53
CA PHE A 17 3.16 0.53 -3.83
C PHE A 17 1.82 -0.11 -4.23
N ARG A 18 0.71 0.28 -3.58
CA ARG A 18 -0.64 -0.21 -3.91
C ARG A 18 -1.02 0.05 -5.37
N ILE A 19 -0.67 1.24 -5.87
CA ILE A 19 -0.97 1.65 -7.24
C ILE A 19 -0.01 0.95 -8.20
N TYR A 20 1.29 0.91 -7.90
CA TYR A 20 2.27 0.21 -8.72
C TYR A 20 1.88 -1.26 -8.88
N TRP A 21 1.54 -1.96 -7.82
CA TRP A 21 1.14 -3.37 -7.93
C TRP A 21 -0.12 -3.54 -8.79
N ALA A 22 -1.12 -2.68 -8.65
CA ALA A 22 -2.29 -2.71 -9.53
C ALA A 22 -1.95 -2.46 -11.01
N LEU A 23 -1.00 -1.55 -11.29
CA LEU A 23 -0.52 -1.26 -12.65
C LEU A 23 0.20 -2.47 -13.25
N GLU A 24 1.06 -3.13 -12.48
CA GLU A 24 1.77 -4.35 -12.90
C GLU A 24 0.78 -5.51 -13.14
N GLU A 25 -0.20 -5.72 -12.27
CA GLU A 25 -1.26 -6.73 -12.46
C GLU A 25 -2.04 -6.48 -13.75
N MET A 26 -2.28 -5.25 -14.11
CA MET A 26 -2.98 -4.88 -15.33
C MET A 26 -2.06 -4.78 -16.56
N LYS A 27 -0.75 -5.01 -16.40
CA LYS A 27 0.28 -4.96 -17.46
C LYS A 27 0.21 -3.64 -18.24
N LEU A 28 0.16 -2.52 -17.52
CA LEU A 28 0.03 -1.19 -18.09
C LEU A 28 1.40 -0.51 -18.23
N ASN A 29 1.57 0.21 -19.33
CA ASN A 29 2.67 1.14 -19.47
C ASN A 29 2.31 2.46 -18.78
N TYR A 30 3.19 2.99 -17.94
CA TYR A 30 2.98 4.22 -17.19
C TYR A 30 4.29 5.00 -17.01
N LYS A 31 4.17 6.28 -16.75
CA LYS A 31 5.29 7.14 -16.37
C LYS A 31 5.30 7.32 -14.85
N SER A 32 6.45 7.05 -14.24
CA SER A 32 6.65 7.21 -12.80
C SER A 32 7.49 8.45 -12.50
N TYR A 33 7.01 9.27 -11.55
CA TYR A 33 7.73 10.39 -10.97
C TYR A 33 8.15 10.03 -9.55
N LYS A 34 9.43 9.81 -9.35
CA LYS A 34 10.05 9.31 -8.11
C LYS A 34 10.18 10.40 -7.04
N ILE A 35 9.08 11.03 -6.65
CA ILE A 35 9.07 12.04 -5.59
C ILE A 35 8.79 11.42 -4.22
N GLY A 36 9.50 11.91 -3.22
CA GLY A 36 9.43 11.39 -1.85
C GLY A 36 8.37 12.06 -0.98
N SER A 37 8.03 11.38 0.11
CA SER A 37 7.22 11.98 1.17
C SER A 37 8.08 12.90 2.04
N ARG A 38 7.68 14.17 2.21
CA ARG A 38 8.37 15.16 3.06
C ARG A 38 9.76 15.58 2.58
N THR A 39 10.03 15.47 1.28
CA THR A 39 11.27 15.94 0.65
C THR A 39 11.16 17.39 0.16
N GLY A 40 10.01 18.02 0.31
CA GLY A 40 9.73 19.35 -0.22
C GLY A 40 9.09 19.34 -1.62
N GLU A 41 9.32 18.31 -2.41
CA GLU A 41 8.84 18.18 -3.80
C GLU A 41 7.32 18.30 -3.92
N THR A 42 6.56 17.74 -2.95
CA THR A 42 5.10 17.82 -2.90
C THR A 42 4.57 19.21 -2.51
N GLN A 43 5.44 20.13 -2.10
CA GLN A 43 5.09 21.49 -1.69
C GLN A 43 5.44 22.53 -2.76
N THR A 44 5.97 22.11 -3.90
CA THR A 44 6.26 23.01 -5.02
C THR A 44 4.97 23.54 -5.63
N THR A 45 5.00 24.78 -6.13
CA THR A 45 3.86 25.40 -6.83
C THR A 45 3.36 24.54 -7.98
N GLN A 46 4.29 23.88 -8.70
CA GLN A 46 3.95 22.99 -9.80
C GLN A 46 3.16 21.76 -9.34
N TYR A 47 3.61 21.09 -8.28
CA TYR A 47 2.92 19.92 -7.75
C TYR A 47 1.57 20.28 -7.13
N LEU A 48 1.49 21.38 -6.38
CA LEU A 48 0.25 21.83 -5.73
C LEU A 48 -0.85 22.22 -6.73
N LYS A 49 -0.51 22.62 -7.97
CA LYS A 49 -1.50 22.82 -9.03
C LYS A 49 -2.22 21.54 -9.46
N ILE A 50 -1.56 20.39 -9.41
CA ILE A 50 -2.15 19.11 -9.80
C ILE A 50 -2.66 18.30 -8.58
N ASN A 51 -2.10 18.54 -7.39
CA ASN A 51 -2.55 17.95 -6.14
C ASN A 51 -2.48 18.94 -4.97
N PRO A 52 -3.54 19.74 -4.73
CA PRO A 52 -3.56 20.74 -3.64
C PRO A 52 -3.39 20.13 -2.24
N LYS A 53 -3.60 18.82 -2.05
CA LYS A 53 -3.34 18.12 -0.77
C LYS A 53 -1.83 18.05 -0.43
N GLY A 54 -0.92 18.26 -1.40
CA GLY A 54 0.52 18.22 -1.21
C GLY A 54 1.02 16.87 -0.67
N LYS A 55 0.44 15.76 -1.10
CA LYS A 55 0.75 14.39 -0.64
C LYS A 55 0.97 13.44 -1.80
N ILE A 56 1.66 12.33 -1.54
CA ILE A 56 1.78 11.18 -2.43
C ILE A 56 1.03 9.98 -1.83
N PRO A 57 0.58 9.03 -2.69
CA PRO A 57 0.65 9.03 -4.13
C PRO A 57 -0.35 10.00 -4.78
N LEU A 58 -0.04 10.36 -6.03
CA LEU A 58 -0.99 10.91 -6.99
C LEU A 58 -0.96 10.02 -8.22
N PHE A 59 -2.12 9.67 -8.74
CA PHE A 59 -2.30 8.92 -9.97
C PHE A 59 -3.01 9.77 -11.00
N ARG A 60 -2.63 9.66 -12.28
CA ARG A 60 -3.30 10.32 -13.41
C ARG A 60 -3.62 9.32 -14.51
N HIS A 61 -4.83 9.40 -15.02
CA HIS A 61 -5.21 8.79 -16.30
C HIS A 61 -5.90 9.85 -17.15
N ASN A 62 -5.24 10.26 -18.24
CA ASN A 62 -5.66 11.38 -19.10
C ASN A 62 -5.91 12.65 -18.28
N GLU A 63 -7.16 13.12 -18.21
CA GLU A 63 -7.55 14.31 -17.45
C GLU A 63 -7.96 14.04 -16.00
N ILE A 64 -7.99 12.76 -15.58
CA ILE A 64 -8.44 12.37 -14.25
C ILE A 64 -7.23 12.27 -13.30
N TYR A 65 -7.28 12.99 -12.19
CA TYR A 65 -6.30 12.90 -11.10
C TYR A 65 -6.94 12.27 -9.85
N ILE A 66 -6.29 11.27 -9.27
CA ILE A 66 -6.76 10.56 -8.07
C ILE A 66 -5.65 10.55 -7.02
N SER A 67 -5.90 11.16 -5.86
CA SER A 67 -4.90 11.38 -4.80
C SER A 67 -5.01 10.44 -3.59
N GLU A 68 -5.93 9.46 -3.63
CA GLU A 68 -6.05 8.42 -2.61
C GLU A 68 -5.64 7.06 -3.16
N SER A 69 -4.69 6.39 -2.50
CA SER A 69 -4.08 5.15 -3.03
C SER A 69 -5.10 4.03 -3.26
N VAL A 70 -6.08 3.87 -2.37
CA VAL A 70 -7.14 2.85 -2.50
C VAL A 70 -8.05 3.16 -3.69
N ALA A 71 -8.44 4.43 -3.83
CA ALA A 71 -9.29 4.86 -4.94
C ALA A 71 -8.57 4.72 -6.29
N ALA A 72 -7.29 5.10 -6.36
CA ALA A 72 -6.48 4.96 -7.58
C ALA A 72 -6.27 3.48 -7.95
N MET A 73 -5.92 2.63 -6.99
CA MET A 73 -5.79 1.18 -7.19
C MET A 73 -7.09 0.57 -7.74
N ASN A 74 -8.22 0.87 -7.08
CA ASN A 74 -9.53 0.38 -7.53
C ASN A 74 -9.89 0.89 -8.92
N TYR A 75 -9.59 2.17 -9.23
CA TYR A 75 -9.81 2.74 -10.55
C TYR A 75 -9.01 2.00 -11.62
N VAL A 76 -7.70 1.77 -11.39
CA VAL A 76 -6.83 1.04 -12.32
C VAL A 76 -7.42 -0.32 -12.65
N VAL A 77 -7.73 -1.11 -11.63
CA VAL A 77 -8.23 -2.47 -11.79
C VAL A 77 -9.58 -2.52 -12.49
N GLN A 78 -10.49 -1.60 -12.16
CA GLN A 78 -11.85 -1.58 -12.72
C GLN A 78 -11.92 -1.02 -14.14
N ASN A 79 -11.09 -0.01 -14.43
CA ASN A 79 -11.11 0.67 -15.72
C ASN A 79 -10.42 -0.16 -16.80
N PHE A 80 -9.26 -0.77 -16.50
CA PHE A 80 -8.47 -1.44 -17.53
C PHE A 80 -8.83 -2.92 -17.71
N LYS A 81 -9.12 -3.66 -16.66
CA LYS A 81 -9.60 -5.07 -16.69
C LYS A 81 -8.76 -6.00 -17.59
N LYS A 82 -7.45 -5.76 -17.72
CA LYS A 82 -6.60 -6.45 -18.72
C LYS A 82 -6.09 -7.81 -18.25
N SER A 83 -6.03 -8.06 -16.94
CA SER A 83 -5.47 -9.30 -16.40
C SER A 83 -6.53 -10.38 -16.23
N GLN A 84 -6.22 -11.57 -16.73
CA GLN A 84 -7.00 -12.77 -16.44
C GLN A 84 -6.57 -13.43 -15.12
N ASP A 85 -5.39 -13.05 -14.58
CA ASP A 85 -4.79 -13.61 -13.36
C ASP A 85 -5.07 -12.78 -12.10
N PHE A 86 -5.93 -11.78 -12.22
CA PHE A 86 -6.38 -10.93 -11.12
C PHE A 86 -7.89 -11.07 -10.90
N TYR A 87 -8.34 -11.10 -9.64
CA TYR A 87 -9.75 -11.24 -9.31
C TYR A 87 -10.47 -9.88 -9.39
N LEU A 88 -11.45 -9.82 -10.27
CA LEU A 88 -12.35 -8.68 -10.39
C LEU A 88 -13.71 -9.07 -9.79
N PRO A 89 -14.29 -8.27 -8.88
CA PRO A 89 -15.59 -8.59 -8.30
C PRO A 89 -16.68 -8.56 -9.37
N THR A 90 -17.47 -9.62 -9.42
CA THR A 90 -18.59 -9.78 -10.37
C THR A 90 -19.95 -9.55 -9.72
N SER A 91 -20.00 -9.47 -8.39
CA SER A 91 -21.21 -9.26 -7.63
C SER A 91 -21.08 -8.13 -6.60
N PRO A 92 -22.17 -7.51 -6.15
CA PRO A 92 -22.14 -6.56 -5.02
C PRO A 92 -21.56 -7.18 -3.73
N LYS A 93 -21.81 -8.48 -3.49
CA LYS A 93 -21.25 -9.20 -2.34
C LYS A 93 -19.72 -9.26 -2.39
N ASP A 94 -19.15 -9.62 -3.55
CA ASP A 94 -17.70 -9.70 -3.71
C ASP A 94 -17.07 -8.31 -3.58
N ARG A 95 -17.72 -7.30 -4.15
CA ARG A 95 -17.31 -5.91 -3.99
C ARG A 95 -17.25 -5.52 -2.52
N ALA A 96 -18.33 -5.78 -1.77
CA ALA A 96 -18.40 -5.44 -0.35
C ALA A 96 -17.29 -6.14 0.46
N LYS A 97 -16.93 -7.39 0.11
CA LYS A 97 -15.85 -8.11 0.80
C LYS A 97 -14.46 -7.54 0.48
N ILE A 98 -14.19 -7.15 -0.75
CA ILE A 98 -12.95 -6.45 -1.13
C ILE A 98 -12.87 -5.10 -0.41
N ASP A 99 -13.96 -4.35 -0.37
CA ASP A 99 -14.03 -3.04 0.27
C ASP A 99 -13.87 -3.17 1.80
N GLU A 100 -14.47 -4.18 2.45
CA GLU A 100 -14.30 -4.49 3.87
C GLU A 100 -12.80 -4.67 4.21
N TRP A 101 -12.08 -5.53 3.47
CA TRP A 101 -10.64 -5.70 3.64
C TRP A 101 -9.87 -4.39 3.38
N SER A 102 -10.21 -3.70 2.31
CA SER A 102 -9.52 -2.48 1.92
C SER A 102 -9.67 -1.37 2.95
N TYR A 103 -10.87 -1.18 3.49
CA TYR A 103 -11.13 -0.17 4.52
C TYR A 103 -10.57 -0.57 5.88
N MET A 104 -10.66 -1.84 6.28
CA MET A 104 -9.99 -2.32 7.50
C MET A 104 -8.47 -2.07 7.43
N CYS A 105 -7.82 -2.43 6.32
CA CYS A 105 -6.41 -2.15 6.12
C CYS A 105 -6.08 -0.65 6.13
N ALA A 106 -6.89 0.18 5.45
CA ALA A 106 -6.63 1.61 5.34
C ALA A 106 -6.89 2.36 6.66
N MET A 107 -7.93 2.00 7.39
CA MET A 107 -8.33 2.72 8.59
C MET A 107 -7.65 2.17 9.84
N GLU A 108 -7.75 0.87 10.07
CA GLU A 108 -7.31 0.28 11.33
C GLU A 108 -5.79 0.02 11.36
N ILE A 109 -5.24 -0.60 10.31
CA ILE A 109 -3.81 -0.94 10.29
C ILE A 109 -2.97 0.26 9.85
N ASP A 110 -3.31 0.91 8.74
CA ASP A 110 -2.53 2.03 8.20
C ASP A 110 -2.75 3.32 9.02
N CYS A 111 -3.99 3.83 9.06
CA CYS A 111 -4.25 5.17 9.59
C CYS A 111 -4.17 5.23 11.11
N LEU A 112 -4.91 4.39 11.81
CA LEU A 112 -4.96 4.34 13.28
C LEU A 112 -3.77 3.59 13.89
N GLY A 113 -3.18 2.66 13.15
CA GLY A 113 -2.01 1.91 13.57
C GLY A 113 -0.69 2.58 13.16
N VAL A 114 -0.17 2.21 12.00
CA VAL A 114 1.18 2.60 11.53
C VAL A 114 1.38 4.11 11.50
N TYR A 115 0.39 4.87 11.02
CA TYR A 115 0.54 6.32 10.88
C TYR A 115 0.55 7.04 12.23
N VAL A 116 -0.25 6.60 13.21
CA VAL A 116 -0.19 7.12 14.60
C VAL A 116 1.17 6.79 15.22
N MET A 117 1.63 5.56 15.11
CA MET A 117 2.97 5.19 15.62
C MET A 117 4.06 6.06 15.00
N ARG A 118 4.07 6.23 13.67
CA ARG A 118 5.06 7.04 12.96
C ARG A 118 5.03 8.49 13.38
N LYS A 119 3.86 9.10 13.61
CA LYS A 119 3.73 10.49 14.06
C LYS A 119 4.45 10.74 15.39
N HIS A 120 4.32 9.82 16.32
CA HIS A 120 4.74 10.02 17.71
C HIS A 120 6.04 9.31 18.09
N LYS A 121 6.61 8.48 17.18
CA LYS A 121 7.90 7.82 17.37
C LYS A 121 9.05 8.83 17.22
N LYS A 122 10.14 8.63 17.96
CA LYS A 122 11.34 9.47 17.88
C LYS A 122 11.92 9.52 16.47
N VAL A 123 12.44 10.69 16.08
CA VAL A 123 13.02 10.90 14.73
C VAL A 123 14.17 9.93 14.46
N LYS A 124 15.08 9.73 15.43
CA LYS A 124 16.19 8.75 15.32
C LYS A 124 15.75 7.31 15.04
N ASN A 125 14.47 7.00 15.23
CA ASN A 125 13.87 5.71 14.97
C ASN A 125 12.89 5.75 13.78
N GLY A 126 13.06 6.70 12.85
CA GLY A 126 12.21 6.85 11.65
C GLY A 126 10.84 7.49 11.91
N GLY A 127 10.66 8.13 13.08
CA GLY A 127 9.43 8.81 13.46
C GLY A 127 9.37 10.28 13.06
N LEU A 128 8.31 10.95 13.48
CA LEU A 128 7.99 12.35 13.17
C LEU A 128 7.69 13.16 14.42
N SER A 129 8.25 12.76 15.58
CA SER A 129 7.97 13.43 16.87
C SER A 129 8.43 14.87 16.94
N ASN A 130 9.38 15.27 16.10
CA ASN A 130 9.78 16.69 15.96
C ASN A 130 8.66 17.58 15.41
N ILE A 131 7.64 17.00 14.74
CA ILE A 131 6.49 17.72 14.18
C ILE A 131 5.26 17.56 15.05
N TYR A 132 5.03 16.35 15.57
CA TYR A 132 3.77 15.97 16.23
C TYR A 132 3.91 15.75 17.75
N GLY A 133 5.12 15.84 18.30
CA GLY A 133 5.41 15.50 19.69
C GLY A 133 5.53 13.98 19.92
N GLU A 134 6.24 13.61 21.00
CA GLU A 134 6.33 12.23 21.46
C GLU A 134 5.06 11.86 22.26
N ALA A 135 4.47 10.70 21.96
CA ALA A 135 3.32 10.18 22.69
C ALA A 135 3.42 8.64 22.85
N PRO A 136 4.21 8.15 23.84
CA PRO A 136 4.43 6.71 24.03
C PRO A 136 3.14 5.91 24.19
N ASN A 137 2.15 6.43 24.91
CA ASN A 137 0.85 5.78 25.11
C ASN A 137 0.07 5.65 23.80
N ALA A 138 0.13 6.66 22.91
CA ALA A 138 -0.50 6.58 21.59
C ALA A 138 0.17 5.52 20.71
N ILE A 139 1.50 5.39 20.79
CA ILE A 139 2.26 4.35 20.10
C ILE A 139 1.84 2.95 20.60
N HIS A 140 1.73 2.79 21.93
CA HIS A 140 1.31 1.51 22.52
C HIS A 140 -0.10 1.14 22.07
N ALA A 141 -1.06 2.03 22.22
CA ALA A 141 -2.44 1.81 21.81
C ALA A 141 -2.57 1.50 20.31
N ALA A 142 -1.79 2.17 19.45
CA ALA A 142 -1.76 1.91 18.02
C ALA A 142 -1.19 0.51 17.70
N LYS A 143 -0.15 0.07 18.42
CA LYS A 143 0.40 -1.30 18.31
C LYS A 143 -0.63 -2.35 18.71
N ASP A 144 -1.28 -2.15 19.85
CA ASP A 144 -2.31 -3.07 20.35
C ASP A 144 -3.48 -3.18 19.37
N ASN A 145 -3.88 -2.06 18.77
CA ASN A 145 -4.90 -2.07 17.73
C ASN A 145 -4.49 -2.90 16.52
N ILE A 146 -3.25 -2.74 16.03
CA ILE A 146 -2.72 -3.53 14.91
C ILE A 146 -2.78 -5.02 15.24
N ILE A 147 -2.25 -5.42 16.40
CA ILE A 147 -2.19 -6.82 16.82
C ILE A 147 -3.61 -7.41 16.88
N ARG A 148 -4.54 -6.70 17.52
CA ARG A 148 -5.94 -7.10 17.63
C ARG A 148 -6.61 -7.27 16.25
N MET A 149 -6.32 -6.38 15.28
CA MET A 149 -6.86 -6.50 13.93
C MET A 149 -6.28 -7.70 13.18
N LEU A 150 -4.98 -7.98 13.32
CA LEU A 150 -4.36 -9.16 12.72
C LEU A 150 -4.95 -10.46 13.31
N GLU A 151 -5.11 -10.54 14.62
CA GLU A 151 -5.73 -11.70 15.30
C GLU A 151 -7.19 -11.89 14.86
N ALA A 152 -7.95 -10.81 14.75
CA ALA A 152 -9.36 -10.86 14.34
C ALA A 152 -9.54 -11.38 12.91
N CYS A 153 -8.64 -11.03 11.98
CA CYS A 153 -8.73 -11.44 10.59
C CYS A 153 -8.02 -12.76 10.28
N GLU A 154 -7.25 -13.34 11.22
CA GLU A 154 -6.46 -14.56 10.98
C GLU A 154 -7.30 -15.74 10.46
N LYS A 155 -8.52 -15.91 10.98
CA LYS A 155 -9.44 -16.97 10.54
C LYS A 155 -9.84 -16.88 9.06
N ASP A 156 -9.84 -15.65 8.53
CA ASP A 156 -10.24 -15.36 7.15
C ASP A 156 -9.07 -15.44 6.17
N ILE A 157 -7.83 -15.63 6.67
CA ILE A 157 -6.65 -15.83 5.83
C ILE A 157 -6.64 -17.25 5.28
N PRO A 158 -6.60 -17.46 3.96
CA PRO A 158 -6.58 -18.80 3.38
C PRO A 158 -5.18 -19.42 3.46
N ASP A 159 -5.13 -20.75 3.58
CA ASP A 159 -3.85 -21.49 3.72
C ASP A 159 -3.03 -21.49 2.42
N THR A 160 -3.69 -21.55 1.26
CA THR A 160 -3.03 -21.73 -0.04
C THR A 160 -3.47 -20.74 -1.12
N ASN A 161 -4.59 -20.05 -0.93
CA ASN A 161 -5.18 -19.14 -1.91
C ASN A 161 -4.96 -17.66 -1.53
N TRP A 162 -5.56 -16.76 -2.30
CA TRP A 162 -5.70 -15.34 -2.04
C TRP A 162 -6.99 -15.05 -1.27
N LEU A 163 -7.13 -13.86 -0.70
CA LEU A 163 -8.28 -13.49 0.16
C LEU A 163 -9.65 -13.71 -0.52
N MET A 164 -9.71 -13.49 -1.82
CA MET A 164 -10.96 -13.67 -2.60
C MET A 164 -10.98 -14.96 -3.42
N GLY A 165 -10.07 -15.91 -3.19
CA GLY A 165 -10.01 -17.19 -3.87
C GLY A 165 -8.70 -17.45 -4.62
N LYS A 166 -8.77 -18.00 -5.83
CA LYS A 166 -7.58 -18.49 -6.56
C LYS A 166 -6.67 -17.40 -7.13
N LYS A 167 -7.14 -16.16 -7.22
CA LYS A 167 -6.40 -15.04 -7.82
C LYS A 167 -6.34 -13.88 -6.84
N PRO A 168 -5.25 -13.08 -6.84
CA PRO A 168 -5.17 -11.89 -6.00
C PRO A 168 -6.22 -10.86 -6.41
N SER A 169 -6.57 -10.00 -5.48
CA SER A 169 -7.53 -8.92 -5.62
C SER A 169 -6.99 -7.63 -5.00
N CYS A 170 -7.75 -6.56 -5.08
CA CYS A 170 -7.43 -5.32 -4.36
C CYS A 170 -7.33 -5.51 -2.85
N ALA A 171 -8.07 -6.47 -2.26
CA ALA A 171 -7.96 -6.82 -0.84
C ALA A 171 -6.54 -7.33 -0.50
N ASP A 172 -5.97 -8.18 -1.36
CA ASP A 172 -4.63 -8.73 -1.19
C ASP A 172 -3.56 -7.63 -1.32
N ILE A 173 -3.67 -6.73 -2.30
CA ILE A 173 -2.77 -5.57 -2.43
C ILE A 173 -2.80 -4.73 -1.15
N MET A 174 -3.98 -4.45 -0.62
CA MET A 174 -4.15 -3.65 0.59
C MET A 174 -3.54 -4.35 1.81
N PHE A 175 -3.86 -5.62 2.03
CA PHE A 175 -3.37 -6.36 3.17
C PHE A 175 -1.85 -6.53 3.12
N MET A 176 -1.30 -6.93 1.96
CA MET A 176 0.15 -7.06 1.78
C MET A 176 0.90 -5.74 1.96
N SER A 177 0.36 -4.62 1.48
CA SER A 177 0.99 -3.31 1.71
C SER A 177 1.07 -2.95 3.20
N CYS A 178 0.09 -3.38 4.00
CA CYS A 178 0.12 -3.22 5.45
C CYS A 178 1.13 -4.18 6.10
N LEU A 179 1.13 -5.48 5.75
CA LEU A 179 2.09 -6.44 6.29
C LEU A 179 3.54 -6.02 6.02
N GLN A 180 3.82 -5.52 4.81
CA GLN A 180 5.12 -4.99 4.42
C GLN A 180 5.57 -3.85 5.34
N VAL A 181 4.72 -2.87 5.60
CA VAL A 181 5.07 -1.75 6.46
C VAL A 181 5.18 -2.17 7.93
N LEU A 182 4.43 -3.15 8.40
CA LEU A 182 4.59 -3.72 9.74
C LEU A 182 5.98 -4.35 9.90
N LYS A 183 6.43 -5.15 8.92
CA LYS A 183 7.79 -5.72 8.90
C LYS A 183 8.85 -4.62 8.86
N LEU A 184 8.66 -3.57 8.06
CA LEU A 184 9.58 -2.43 7.99
C LEU A 184 9.73 -1.69 9.33
N TYR A 185 8.66 -1.63 10.13
CA TYR A 185 8.68 -1.03 11.47
C TYR A 185 8.98 -2.03 12.59
N SER A 186 9.38 -3.27 12.25
CA SER A 186 9.69 -4.34 13.19
C SER A 186 8.53 -4.63 14.16
N ILE A 187 7.30 -4.57 13.65
CA ILE A 187 6.12 -5.01 14.38
C ILE A 187 6.00 -6.51 14.19
N GLU A 188 6.04 -7.23 15.30
CA GLU A 188 5.97 -8.69 15.29
C GLU A 188 4.59 -9.17 14.80
N ILE A 189 4.60 -10.06 13.82
CA ILE A 189 3.43 -10.79 13.34
C ILE A 189 3.55 -12.22 13.88
N LYS A 190 2.72 -12.57 14.85
CA LYS A 190 2.80 -13.88 15.54
C LYS A 190 2.10 -15.01 14.78
N SER A 191 1.11 -14.67 13.95
CA SER A 191 0.34 -15.66 13.20
C SER A 191 1.16 -16.32 12.11
N GLU A 192 1.43 -17.60 12.24
CA GLU A 192 2.09 -18.41 11.19
C GLU A 192 1.30 -18.41 9.89
N LYS A 193 -0.02 -18.35 9.98
CA LYS A 193 -0.92 -18.30 8.83
C LYS A 193 -0.73 -17.01 8.03
N ILE A 194 -0.62 -15.86 8.71
CA ILE A 194 -0.34 -14.56 8.08
C ILE A 194 1.09 -14.54 7.52
N LEU A 195 2.08 -15.10 8.24
CA LEU A 195 3.46 -15.20 7.75
C LEU A 195 3.55 -16.06 6.50
N SER A 196 2.90 -17.22 6.48
CA SER A 196 2.84 -18.09 5.30
C SER A 196 2.15 -17.40 4.12
N TYR A 197 1.08 -16.65 4.39
CA TYR A 197 0.41 -15.83 3.37
C TYR A 197 1.36 -14.76 2.80
N TYR A 198 2.09 -14.05 3.64
CA TYR A 198 3.10 -13.07 3.22
C TYR A 198 4.17 -13.72 2.35
N ASP A 199 4.78 -14.83 2.80
CA ASP A 199 5.90 -15.50 2.13
C ASP A 199 5.54 -16.05 0.73
N ARG A 200 4.29 -16.44 0.50
CA ARG A 200 3.84 -16.83 -0.84
C ARG A 200 3.51 -15.62 -1.72
N SER A 201 2.98 -14.56 -1.12
CA SER A 201 2.59 -13.35 -1.86
C SER A 201 3.78 -12.57 -2.40
N VAL A 202 4.89 -12.49 -1.66
CA VAL A 202 6.11 -11.79 -2.09
C VAL A 202 6.83 -12.47 -3.27
N LYS A 203 6.47 -13.70 -3.60
CA LYS A 203 7.03 -14.45 -4.73
C LYS A 203 6.32 -14.14 -6.06
N ARG A 204 5.21 -13.38 -6.02
CA ARG A 204 4.48 -13.01 -7.22
C ARG A 204 5.30 -12.03 -8.07
N PRO A 205 5.47 -12.27 -9.39
CA PRO A 205 6.27 -11.39 -10.25
C PRO A 205 5.80 -9.93 -10.22
N GLU A 206 4.50 -9.69 -10.25
CA GLU A 206 3.90 -8.36 -10.22
C GLU A 206 4.12 -7.64 -8.87
N TYR A 207 4.19 -8.40 -7.77
CA TYR A 207 4.61 -7.84 -6.46
C TYR A 207 6.06 -7.39 -6.51
N ILE A 208 6.97 -8.24 -7.03
CA ILE A 208 8.41 -7.94 -7.13
C ILE A 208 8.63 -6.70 -8.00
N GLU A 209 7.99 -6.61 -9.15
CA GLU A 209 8.08 -5.44 -10.02
C GLU A 209 7.56 -4.18 -9.32
N ALA A 210 6.42 -4.26 -8.63
CA ALA A 210 5.90 -3.16 -7.83
C ALA A 210 6.87 -2.72 -6.71
N MET A 211 7.61 -3.66 -6.10
CA MET A 211 8.68 -3.36 -5.14
C MET A 211 9.81 -2.57 -5.80
N ILE A 212 10.28 -3.02 -6.96
CA ILE A 212 11.32 -2.33 -7.73
C ILE A 212 10.87 -0.91 -8.08
N GLN A 213 9.66 -0.75 -8.57
CA GLN A 213 9.10 0.57 -8.91
C GLN A 213 8.94 1.48 -7.69
N THR A 214 8.60 0.92 -6.53
CA THR A 214 8.37 1.70 -5.31
C THR A 214 9.65 2.01 -4.55
N TYR A 215 10.58 1.05 -4.45
CA TYR A 215 11.72 1.11 -3.53
C TYR A 215 13.10 0.95 -4.22
N GLU A 216 13.15 0.65 -5.52
CA GLU A 216 14.36 0.31 -6.29
C GLU A 216 14.97 -1.07 -5.95
N TYR A 217 14.24 -1.91 -5.20
CA TYR A 217 14.66 -3.24 -4.78
C TYR A 217 13.50 -4.23 -4.95
N GLY A 218 13.84 -5.47 -5.34
CA GLY A 218 12.84 -6.52 -5.56
C GLY A 218 12.29 -7.11 -4.26
N THR A 219 13.03 -7.00 -3.17
CA THR A 219 12.63 -7.51 -1.85
C THR A 219 12.70 -6.44 -0.77
N LEU A 220 11.95 -6.65 0.31
CA LEU A 220 12.00 -5.77 1.48
C LEU A 220 13.35 -5.87 2.20
N GLU A 221 13.94 -7.05 2.23
CA GLU A 221 15.24 -7.33 2.84
C GLU A 221 16.39 -6.57 2.13
N GLU A 222 16.38 -6.54 0.80
CA GLU A 222 17.33 -5.75 0.02
C GLU A 222 17.19 -4.25 0.31
N TYR A 223 15.94 -3.74 0.33
CA TYR A 223 15.66 -2.35 0.67
C TYR A 223 16.15 -2.00 2.08
N GLN A 224 15.87 -2.86 3.07
CA GLN A 224 16.31 -2.64 4.45
C GLN A 224 17.83 -2.63 4.57
N LYS A 225 18.53 -3.58 3.94
CA LYS A 225 20.02 -3.64 3.94
C LYS A 225 20.66 -2.41 3.30
N ALA A 226 19.99 -1.80 2.32
CA ALA A 226 20.54 -0.64 1.62
C ALA A 226 20.23 0.70 2.31
N THR A 227 19.24 0.73 3.23
CA THR A 227 18.72 1.99 3.80
C THR A 227 18.88 2.09 5.33
N LEU A 228 19.24 1.02 6.01
CA LEU A 228 19.52 0.94 7.45
C LEU A 228 21.01 0.73 7.72
#